data_7a69a6e581e7fa9f25dc5752edaecd4e
#
_entry.id   7a69a6e581e7fa9f25dc5752edaecd4e
#
_cell.length_a   1.000
_cell.length_b   1.000
_cell.length_c   1.000
_cell.angle_alpha   90.00
_cell.angle_beta   90.00
_cell.angle_gamma   90.00
#
_symmetry.space_group_name_H-M   'P 1'
#
loop_
_entity.id
_entity.type
_entity.pdbx_description
1 polymer ?
#
loop_
_entity_poly.entity_id
_entity_poly.type
_entity_poly.pdbx_seq_one_letter_code
_entity_poly.pdbx_strand_id
1 'polypeptide(L)'
;MTVLVSACLLGVPCRYDGQSKRHPLAQELCRRHRVIPVCGEIFGGLPTPRPPAEICGQRVVTREGADVTAAYRRGAEAVLELARLTGAEAAVLKERSPSCGSGEIYDGSFAGVRVKGDGVAAALLKAHGVEVYGESRIEELLARLKETE
;
A
#
# COMPACT_ATOMS: atom_id res chain seq x y z
N MET A 1 6.64 13.34 -12.75
CA MET A 1 5.41 12.61 -12.45
C MET A 1 5.20 12.52 -10.94
N THR A 2 3.97 12.45 -10.50
CA THR A 2 3.64 12.28 -9.08
C THR A 2 3.31 10.81 -8.81
N VAL A 3 3.94 10.24 -7.79
CA VAL A 3 3.81 8.81 -7.44
C VAL A 3 3.49 8.70 -5.96
N LEU A 4 2.46 7.93 -5.63
CA LEU A 4 2.20 7.56 -4.22
C LEU A 4 3.16 6.43 -3.84
N VAL A 5 3.72 6.48 -2.64
CA VAL A 5 4.60 5.42 -2.15
C VAL A 5 4.22 5.06 -0.71
N SER A 6 4.12 3.77 -0.43
CA SER A 6 3.90 3.31 0.94
C SER A 6 4.98 3.91 1.84
N ALA A 7 4.56 4.65 2.87
CA ALA A 7 5.47 5.40 3.73
C ALA A 7 6.53 4.52 4.39
N CYS A 8 6.19 3.27 4.71
CA CYS A 8 7.14 2.33 5.31
C CYS A 8 8.33 2.02 4.39
N LEU A 9 8.16 2.10 3.08
CA LEU A 9 9.25 1.90 2.12
C LEU A 9 10.23 3.08 2.09
N LEU A 10 9.82 4.21 2.63
CA LEU A 10 10.64 5.42 2.74
C LEU A 10 11.31 5.54 4.10
N GLY A 11 11.06 4.61 5.00
CA GLY A 11 11.65 4.60 6.33
C GLY A 11 10.74 5.06 7.46
N VAL A 12 9.47 5.39 7.16
CA VAL A 12 8.50 5.77 8.20
C VAL A 12 8.09 4.52 8.98
N PRO A 13 8.19 4.53 10.33
CA PRO A 13 7.88 3.35 11.14
C PRO A 13 6.37 3.18 11.35
N CYS A 14 5.63 3.00 10.26
CA CYS A 14 4.16 2.93 10.27
C CYS A 14 3.60 1.53 10.02
N ARG A 15 4.45 0.51 9.94
CA ARG A 15 3.98 -0.87 9.83
C ARG A 15 3.29 -1.31 11.11
N TYR A 16 2.51 -2.39 11.05
CA TYR A 16 1.77 -2.91 12.21
C TYR A 16 2.66 -3.18 13.41
N ASP A 17 3.91 -3.57 13.19
CA ASP A 17 4.89 -3.88 14.23
C ASP A 17 5.68 -2.64 14.71
N GLY A 18 5.35 -1.46 14.21
CA GLY A 18 6.05 -0.22 14.56
C GLY A 18 7.38 -0.04 13.86
N GLN A 19 7.65 -0.84 12.84
CA GLN A 19 8.90 -0.77 12.07
C GLN A 19 8.69 -0.19 10.68
N SER A 20 9.77 0.03 9.96
CA SER A 20 9.76 0.42 8.55
C SER A 20 10.31 -0.71 7.69
N LYS A 21 10.19 -0.55 6.38
CA LYS A 21 10.80 -1.46 5.38
C LYS A 21 11.47 -0.60 4.30
N ARG A 22 12.41 0.23 4.72
CA ARG A 22 13.12 1.14 3.82
C ARG A 22 13.66 0.39 2.59
N HIS A 23 13.39 0.95 1.41
CA HIS A 23 13.79 0.36 0.14
C HIS A 23 14.65 1.37 -0.64
N PRO A 24 15.87 1.00 -1.06
CA PRO A 24 16.75 1.95 -1.76
C PRO A 24 16.13 2.56 -3.03
N LEU A 25 15.40 1.78 -3.81
CA LEU A 25 14.78 2.27 -5.04
C LEU A 25 13.61 3.21 -4.77
N ALA A 26 12.93 3.09 -3.63
CA ALA A 26 11.90 4.05 -3.23
C ALA A 26 12.54 5.41 -2.94
N GLN A 27 13.72 5.43 -2.33
CA GLN A 27 14.49 6.66 -2.13
C GLN A 27 14.92 7.27 -3.46
N GLU A 28 15.29 6.44 -4.42
CA GLU A 28 15.65 6.91 -5.78
C GLU A 28 14.46 7.57 -6.46
N LEU A 29 13.27 7.06 -6.30
CA LEU A 29 12.04 7.72 -6.79
C LEU A 29 11.91 9.13 -6.22
N CYS A 30 12.20 9.33 -4.93
CA CYS A 30 12.12 10.63 -4.29
C CYS A 30 13.08 11.65 -4.89
N ARG A 31 14.22 11.21 -5.38
CA ARG A 31 15.20 12.12 -6.02
C ARG A 31 14.78 12.58 -7.41
N ARG A 32 13.99 11.77 -8.10
CA ARG A 32 13.65 12.00 -9.52
C ARG A 32 12.24 12.48 -9.75
N HIS A 33 11.33 12.16 -8.85
CA HIS A 33 9.91 12.41 -9.05
C HIS A 33 9.28 12.96 -7.78
N ARG A 34 8.08 13.52 -7.93
CA ARG A 34 7.30 13.96 -6.77
C ARG A 34 6.69 12.72 -6.11
N VAL A 35 7.08 12.45 -4.89
CA VAL A 35 6.59 11.31 -4.12
C VAL A 35 5.70 11.77 -2.99
N ILE A 36 4.53 11.15 -2.87
CA ILE A 36 3.58 11.38 -1.78
C ILE A 36 3.57 10.12 -0.91
N PRO A 37 4.07 10.20 0.34
CA PRO A 37 4.02 9.04 1.23
C PRO A 37 2.60 8.78 1.72
N VAL A 38 2.20 7.51 1.71
CA VAL A 38 0.86 7.11 2.16
C VAL A 38 0.94 5.87 3.04
N CYS A 39 -0.04 5.73 3.94
CA CYS A 39 -0.26 4.50 4.69
C CYS A 39 -1.77 4.36 4.92
N GLY A 40 -2.41 3.46 4.18
CA GLY A 40 -3.85 3.26 4.27
C GLY A 40 -4.31 2.86 5.66
N GLU A 41 -3.49 2.13 6.41
CA GLU A 41 -3.85 1.71 7.76
C GLU A 41 -3.85 2.88 8.74
N ILE A 42 -2.82 3.73 8.70
CA ILE A 42 -2.74 4.94 9.52
C ILE A 42 -3.85 5.92 9.13
N PHE A 43 -4.07 6.12 7.83
CA PHE A 43 -5.13 7.02 7.34
C PHE A 43 -6.52 6.53 7.74
N GLY A 44 -6.69 5.24 7.92
CA GLY A 44 -7.93 4.66 8.43
C GLY A 44 -8.14 4.81 9.94
N GLY A 45 -7.16 5.36 10.64
CA GLY A 45 -7.24 5.60 12.07
C GLY A 45 -6.69 4.48 12.94
N LEU A 46 -5.96 3.53 12.36
CA LEU A 46 -5.37 2.44 13.15
C LEU A 46 -4.11 2.90 13.86
N PRO A 47 -3.89 2.45 15.10
CA PRO A 47 -2.68 2.83 15.86
C PRO A 47 -1.44 2.09 15.38
N THR A 48 -0.28 2.55 15.82
CA THR A 48 1.00 1.86 15.63
C THR A 48 1.67 1.70 17.00
N PRO A 49 2.02 0.49 17.47
CA PRO A 49 1.78 -0.79 16.81
C PRO A 49 0.30 -1.22 16.86
N ARG A 50 -0.04 -2.22 16.07
CA ARG A 50 -1.40 -2.75 15.99
C ARG A 50 -1.36 -4.26 15.70
N PRO A 51 -2.42 -5.01 16.02
CA PRO A 51 -2.47 -6.42 15.67
C PRO A 51 -2.40 -6.62 14.15
N PRO A 52 -1.71 -7.68 13.68
CA PRO A 52 -1.71 -8.01 12.26
C PRO A 52 -3.12 -8.39 11.82
N ALA A 53 -3.47 -8.04 10.59
CA ALA A 53 -4.77 -8.32 9.99
C ALA A 53 -4.59 -8.97 8.63
N GLU A 54 -5.58 -9.73 8.20
CA GLU A 54 -5.62 -10.33 6.87
C GLU A 54 -7.01 -10.18 6.27
N ILE A 55 -7.08 -10.21 4.94
CA ILE A 55 -8.35 -10.17 4.23
C ILE A 55 -8.98 -11.56 4.32
N CYS A 56 -10.23 -11.60 4.77
CA CYS A 56 -11.01 -12.81 4.89
C CYS A 56 -12.33 -12.59 4.15
N GLY A 57 -12.41 -13.04 2.90
CA GLY A 57 -13.53 -12.74 2.02
C GLY A 57 -13.60 -11.23 1.72
N GLN A 58 -14.71 -10.60 2.07
CA GLN A 58 -14.91 -9.17 1.90
C GLN A 58 -14.56 -8.35 3.15
N ARG A 59 -14.03 -9.00 4.18
CA ARG A 59 -13.70 -8.36 5.45
C ARG A 59 -12.21 -8.38 5.69
N VAL A 60 -11.73 -7.43 6.50
CA VAL A 60 -10.38 -7.41 7.04
C VAL A 60 -10.48 -7.67 8.52
N VAL A 61 -9.80 -8.71 9.00
CA VAL A 61 -9.95 -9.22 10.37
C VAL A 61 -8.57 -9.34 11.01
N THR A 62 -8.46 -8.96 12.28
CA THR A 62 -7.23 -9.15 13.04
C THR A 62 -7.07 -10.61 13.44
N ARG A 63 -5.85 -10.98 13.86
CA ARG A 63 -5.58 -12.33 14.34
C ARG A 63 -6.50 -12.73 15.51
N GLU A 64 -6.90 -11.77 16.36
CA GLU A 64 -7.81 -11.99 17.48
C GLU A 64 -9.28 -11.99 17.08
N GLY A 65 -9.57 -11.80 15.79
CA GLY A 65 -10.94 -11.85 15.28
C GLY A 65 -11.68 -10.52 15.23
N ALA A 66 -11.02 -9.41 15.53
CA ALA A 66 -11.66 -8.10 15.45
C ALA A 66 -11.81 -7.67 13.98
N ASP A 67 -13.01 -7.19 13.62
CA ASP A 67 -13.28 -6.70 12.26
C ASP A 67 -12.79 -5.25 12.14
N VAL A 68 -11.83 -5.02 11.25
CA VAL A 68 -11.25 -3.71 10.99
C VAL A 68 -11.52 -3.24 9.56
N THR A 69 -12.50 -3.84 8.90
CA THR A 69 -12.85 -3.53 7.51
C THR A 69 -13.12 -2.05 7.28
N ALA A 70 -13.90 -1.42 8.17
CA ALA A 70 -14.25 0.00 8.03
C ALA A 70 -13.01 0.90 8.06
N ALA A 71 -12.05 0.61 8.94
CA ALA A 71 -10.79 1.36 9.01
C ALA A 71 -9.99 1.21 7.70
N TYR A 72 -9.89 0.00 7.18
CA TYR A 72 -9.18 -0.25 5.92
C TYR A 72 -9.85 0.45 4.74
N ARG A 73 -11.18 0.48 4.70
CA ARG A 73 -11.91 1.19 3.65
C ARG A 73 -11.73 2.70 3.75
N ARG A 74 -11.79 3.28 4.95
CA ARG A 74 -11.53 4.71 5.15
C ARG A 74 -10.12 5.08 4.70
N GLY A 75 -9.14 4.24 5.05
CA GLY A 75 -7.76 4.46 4.64
C GLY A 75 -7.57 4.39 3.14
N ALA A 76 -8.20 3.41 2.49
CA ALA A 76 -8.15 3.27 1.04
C ALA A 76 -8.76 4.48 0.34
N GLU A 77 -9.91 4.98 0.82
CA GLU A 77 -10.56 6.17 0.28
C GLU A 77 -9.68 7.40 0.44
N ALA A 78 -8.99 7.55 1.57
CA ALA A 78 -8.07 8.66 1.80
C ALA A 78 -6.88 8.60 0.83
N VAL A 79 -6.33 7.41 0.59
CA VAL A 79 -5.25 7.22 -0.36
C VAL A 79 -5.71 7.60 -1.78
N LEU A 80 -6.90 7.16 -2.18
CA LEU A 80 -7.47 7.51 -3.49
C LEU A 80 -7.68 9.01 -3.62
N GLU A 81 -8.19 9.67 -2.58
CA GLU A 81 -8.40 11.11 -2.60
C GLU A 81 -7.09 11.88 -2.79
N LEU A 82 -6.03 11.43 -2.12
CA LEU A 82 -4.70 12.01 -2.32
C LEU A 82 -4.21 11.83 -3.76
N ALA A 83 -4.48 10.68 -4.36
CA ALA A 83 -4.13 10.45 -5.76
C ALA A 83 -4.85 11.43 -6.68
N ARG A 84 -6.13 11.69 -6.42
CA ARG A 84 -6.92 12.65 -7.21
C ARG A 84 -6.42 14.07 -7.01
N LEU A 85 -6.20 14.49 -5.77
CA LEU A 85 -5.77 15.85 -5.45
C LEU A 85 -4.39 16.19 -6.00
N THR A 86 -3.49 15.21 -6.02
CA THR A 86 -2.11 15.41 -6.45
C THR A 86 -1.87 15.07 -7.92
N GLY A 87 -2.85 14.47 -8.58
CA GLY A 87 -2.69 14.01 -9.95
C GLY A 87 -1.77 12.79 -10.08
N ALA A 88 -1.64 11.99 -9.02
CA ALA A 88 -0.78 10.82 -9.04
C ALA A 88 -1.30 9.79 -10.04
N GLU A 89 -0.43 9.32 -10.93
CA GLU A 89 -0.76 8.34 -11.96
C GLU A 89 -0.31 6.93 -11.61
N ALA A 90 0.61 6.80 -10.66
CA ALA A 90 1.16 5.53 -10.24
C ALA A 90 1.34 5.49 -8.73
N ALA A 91 1.39 4.29 -8.19
CA ALA A 91 1.65 4.05 -6.78
C ALA A 91 2.60 2.86 -6.63
N VAL A 92 3.55 2.97 -5.70
CA VAL A 92 4.40 1.86 -5.27
C VAL A 92 3.99 1.53 -3.85
N LEU A 93 3.42 0.35 -3.67
CA LEU A 93 2.82 -0.06 -2.41
C LEU A 93 3.50 -1.30 -1.84
N LYS A 94 3.56 -1.38 -0.50
CA LYS A 94 4.15 -2.51 0.21
C LYS A 94 3.43 -3.80 -0.14
N GLU A 95 4.16 -4.78 -0.65
CA GLU A 95 3.61 -6.07 -1.07
C GLU A 95 3.00 -6.84 0.09
N ARG A 96 1.96 -7.62 -0.20
CA ARG A 96 1.26 -8.56 0.69
C ARG A 96 0.48 -7.93 1.83
N SER A 97 0.53 -6.64 2.00
CA SER A 97 -0.27 -5.95 3.02
C SER A 97 -1.77 -6.05 2.70
N PRO A 98 -2.65 -6.20 3.71
CA PRO A 98 -4.10 -6.17 3.46
C PRO A 98 -4.61 -4.82 2.94
N SER A 99 -3.85 -3.74 3.11
CA SER A 99 -4.15 -2.44 2.50
C SER A 99 -3.46 -2.30 1.15
N CYS A 100 -2.16 -2.55 1.09
CA CYS A 100 -1.27 -2.15 0.00
C CYS A 100 -0.89 -3.26 -0.98
N GLY A 101 -1.11 -4.53 -0.64
CA GLY A 101 -0.67 -5.65 -1.47
C GLY A 101 -1.25 -5.61 -2.87
N SER A 102 -0.41 -5.83 -3.87
CA SER A 102 -0.84 -5.85 -5.28
C SER A 102 -0.54 -7.20 -5.88
N GLY A 103 -1.57 -7.89 -6.33
CA GLY A 103 -1.47 -9.20 -6.99
C GLY A 103 -1.40 -10.39 -6.02
N GLU A 104 -0.94 -10.20 -4.81
CA GLU A 104 -0.80 -11.27 -3.83
C GLU A 104 -1.02 -10.76 -2.41
N ILE A 105 -1.82 -11.49 -1.65
CA ILE A 105 -2.14 -11.19 -0.25
C ILE A 105 -2.14 -12.51 0.53
N TYR A 106 -2.21 -12.41 1.86
CA TYR A 106 -2.42 -13.59 2.70
C TYR A 106 -3.90 -13.99 2.68
N ASP A 107 -4.17 -15.29 2.88
CA ASP A 107 -5.48 -15.89 2.64
C ASP A 107 -6.51 -15.72 3.76
N GLY A 108 -6.14 -15.10 4.87
CA GLY A 108 -7.05 -14.90 6.01
C GLY A 108 -6.92 -15.96 7.10
N SER A 109 -6.10 -16.99 6.89
CA SER A 109 -5.93 -18.08 7.87
C SER A 109 -4.86 -17.78 8.91
N PHE A 110 -4.04 -16.73 8.72
CA PHE A 110 -2.87 -16.41 9.53
C PHE A 110 -1.84 -17.55 9.58
N ALA A 111 -1.80 -18.34 8.52
CA ALA A 111 -0.89 -19.49 8.40
C ALA A 111 0.25 -19.23 7.41
N GLY A 112 0.42 -18.00 6.93
CA GLY A 112 1.47 -17.65 5.96
C GLY A 112 1.15 -18.09 4.53
N VAL A 113 -0.07 -18.49 4.24
CA VAL A 113 -0.50 -18.91 2.90
C VAL A 113 -0.87 -17.69 2.08
N ARG A 114 -0.30 -17.58 0.87
CA ARG A 114 -0.55 -16.46 -0.05
C ARG A 114 -1.47 -16.89 -1.18
N VAL A 115 -2.33 -15.97 -1.58
CA VAL A 115 -3.28 -16.18 -2.68
C VAL A 115 -3.28 -14.96 -3.58
N LYS A 116 -3.78 -15.13 -4.81
CA LYS A 116 -3.99 -13.99 -5.72
C LYS A 116 -5.03 -13.06 -5.14
N GLY A 117 -4.74 -11.78 -5.16
CA GLY A 117 -5.67 -10.76 -4.70
C GLY A 117 -4.96 -9.45 -4.44
N ASP A 118 -5.75 -8.42 -4.16
CA ASP A 118 -5.25 -7.08 -3.88
C ASP A 118 -5.67 -6.63 -2.49
N GLY A 119 -4.81 -5.85 -1.84
CA GLY A 119 -5.17 -5.13 -0.64
C GLY A 119 -6.28 -4.11 -0.93
N VAL A 120 -6.95 -3.64 0.11
CA VAL A 120 -8.13 -2.77 -0.04
C VAL A 120 -7.78 -1.47 -0.79
N ALA A 121 -6.67 -0.82 -0.44
CA ALA A 121 -6.23 0.40 -1.12
C ALA A 121 -5.73 0.12 -2.53
N ALA A 122 -4.97 -0.96 -2.73
CA ALA A 122 -4.47 -1.33 -4.04
C ALA A 122 -5.61 -1.59 -5.02
N ALA A 123 -6.63 -2.33 -4.60
CA ALA A 123 -7.80 -2.63 -5.42
C ALA A 123 -8.55 -1.34 -5.81
N LEU A 124 -8.74 -0.44 -4.85
CA LEU A 124 -9.46 0.81 -5.10
C LEU A 124 -8.70 1.72 -6.07
N LEU A 125 -7.39 1.84 -5.92
CA LEU A 125 -6.56 2.63 -6.83
C LEU A 125 -6.61 2.08 -8.24
N LYS A 126 -6.48 0.76 -8.40
CA LYS A 126 -6.56 0.12 -9.72
C LYS A 126 -7.90 0.35 -10.38
N ALA A 127 -8.99 0.27 -9.61
CA ALA A 127 -10.36 0.49 -10.12
C ALA A 127 -10.55 1.91 -10.65
N HIS A 128 -9.75 2.87 -10.19
CA HIS A 128 -9.81 4.27 -10.60
C HIS A 128 -8.66 4.68 -11.53
N GLY A 129 -7.99 3.73 -12.15
CA GLY A 129 -7.01 4.00 -13.21
C GLY A 129 -5.61 4.37 -12.72
N VAL A 130 -5.31 4.22 -11.44
CA VAL A 130 -3.95 4.41 -10.93
C VAL A 130 -3.18 3.11 -11.12
N GLU A 131 -2.00 3.18 -11.74
CA GLU A 131 -1.15 1.99 -11.90
C GLU A 131 -0.48 1.67 -10.58
N VAL A 132 -0.62 0.43 -10.11
CA VAL A 132 -0.07 0.00 -8.83
C VAL A 132 1.05 -1.01 -9.05
N TYR A 133 2.20 -0.73 -8.43
CA TYR A 133 3.38 -1.57 -8.45
C TYR A 133 3.70 -2.02 -7.02
N GLY A 134 4.04 -3.29 -6.83
CA GLY A 134 4.67 -3.73 -5.59
C GLY A 134 6.12 -3.27 -5.55
N GLU A 135 6.74 -3.30 -4.38
CA GLU A 135 8.13 -2.85 -4.22
C GLU A 135 9.13 -3.64 -5.08
N SER A 136 8.84 -4.90 -5.39
CA SER A 136 9.70 -5.71 -6.25
C SER A 136 9.72 -5.24 -7.70
N ARG A 137 8.83 -4.33 -8.08
CA ARG A 137 8.70 -3.83 -9.45
C ARG A 137 9.05 -2.35 -9.60
N ILE A 138 9.74 -1.77 -8.61
CA ILE A 138 10.13 -0.34 -8.67
C ILE A 138 11.04 -0.06 -9.87
N GLU A 139 11.96 -0.98 -10.19
CA GLU A 139 12.85 -0.82 -11.36
C GLU A 139 12.07 -0.67 -12.66
N GLU A 140 11.00 -1.44 -12.80
CA GLU A 140 10.11 -1.40 -13.96
C GLU A 140 9.45 -0.02 -14.09
N LEU A 141 8.97 0.52 -12.97
CA LEU A 141 8.39 1.86 -12.96
C LEU A 141 9.43 2.93 -13.28
N LEU A 142 10.62 2.86 -12.68
CA LEU A 142 11.70 3.82 -12.94
C LEU A 142 12.10 3.83 -14.42
N ALA A 143 12.20 2.67 -15.05
CA ALA A 143 12.51 2.55 -16.46
C ALA A 143 11.42 3.20 -17.33
N ARG A 144 10.16 2.95 -16.99
CA ARG A 144 9.03 3.52 -17.71
C ARG A 144 8.97 5.06 -17.58
N LEU A 145 9.19 5.58 -16.37
CA LEU A 145 9.18 7.03 -16.14
C LEU A 145 10.33 7.73 -16.86
N LYS A 146 11.46 7.06 -17.02
CA LYS A 146 12.59 7.59 -17.77
C LYS A 146 12.27 7.73 -19.25
N GLU A 147 11.50 6.80 -19.80
CA GLU A 147 11.09 6.84 -21.21
C GLU A 147 10.11 7.97 -21.52
N THR A 148 9.38 8.45 -20.52
CA THR A 148 8.39 9.53 -20.69
C THR A 148 8.96 10.93 -20.42
N GLU A 149 10.17 11.02 -19.95
CA GLU A 149 10.89 12.31 -19.79
C GLU A 149 11.45 12.81 -21.15
#